data_7781e2f21feb9268d37ed607107967f1
#
_entry.id   7781e2f21feb9268d37ed607107967f1
#
_cell.length_a   1.000
_cell.length_b   1.000
_cell.length_c   1.000
_cell.angle_alpha   90.00
_cell.angle_beta   90.00
_cell.angle_gamma   90.00
#
_symmetry.space_group_name_H-M   'P 1'
#
loop_
_entity.id
_entity.type
_entity.pdbx_description
1 polymer ?
#
loop_
_entity_poly.entity_id
_entity_poly.type
_entity_poly.pdbx_seq_one_letter_code
_entity_poly.pdbx_strand_id
1 'polypeptide(L)'
;MDYKHNADLVPFAKQLRKNMTKEERHLWYDFLRNHPVRFSRQKVLGKYIVDFYSAKAKLVIELDGSQHYEPRGMGSDEERTAYLQKYGLKVIRVPNNAVTQNFRGVCEYIDAVVKQSLSQPDG
;
A
#
# COMPACT_ATOMS: atom_id res chain seq x y z
N MET A 1 15.40 7.93 -11.38
CA MET A 1 14.73 6.62 -11.28
C MET A 1 13.22 6.79 -11.27
N ASP A 2 12.54 6.10 -12.16
CA ASP A 2 11.13 6.36 -12.40
C ASP A 2 10.19 5.27 -11.94
N TYR A 3 10.58 4.51 -10.94
CA TYR A 3 9.69 3.46 -10.50
C TYR A 3 8.37 4.00 -9.96
N LYS A 4 8.32 5.29 -9.61
CA LYS A 4 7.14 5.88 -8.99
C LYS A 4 6.09 6.35 -9.99
N HIS A 5 6.38 6.30 -11.28
CA HIS A 5 5.44 6.84 -12.24
C HIS A 5 5.44 6.02 -13.52
N ASN A 6 4.28 5.55 -13.90
CA ASN A 6 4.05 4.89 -15.16
C ASN A 6 2.72 5.41 -15.69
N ALA A 7 2.80 6.25 -16.71
CA ALA A 7 1.62 6.94 -17.22
C ALA A 7 0.55 5.98 -17.71
N ASP A 8 0.95 4.80 -18.18
CA ASP A 8 -0.02 3.83 -18.70
C ASP A 8 -0.92 3.28 -17.59
N LEU A 9 -0.46 3.31 -16.35
CA LEU A 9 -1.24 2.79 -15.24
C LEU A 9 -2.06 3.86 -14.53
N VAL A 10 -1.86 5.13 -14.85
CA VAL A 10 -2.58 6.21 -14.17
C VAL A 10 -4.10 6.08 -14.29
N PRO A 11 -4.66 5.75 -15.47
CA PRO A 11 -6.11 5.59 -15.55
C PRO A 11 -6.62 4.45 -14.68
N PHE A 12 -5.87 3.35 -14.56
CA PHE A 12 -6.26 2.25 -13.70
C PHE A 12 -6.27 2.68 -12.25
N ALA A 13 -5.24 3.42 -11.82
CA ALA A 13 -5.17 3.90 -10.45
C ALA A 13 -6.36 4.78 -10.11
N LYS A 14 -6.75 5.67 -11.04
CA LYS A 14 -7.92 6.51 -10.84
C LYS A 14 -9.18 5.69 -10.73
N GLN A 15 -9.31 4.66 -11.55
CA GLN A 15 -10.46 3.78 -11.51
C GLN A 15 -10.54 3.05 -10.17
N LEU A 16 -9.40 2.54 -9.71
CA LEU A 16 -9.37 1.82 -8.44
C LEU A 16 -9.71 2.73 -7.26
N ARG A 17 -9.27 3.99 -7.32
CA ARG A 17 -9.62 4.94 -6.24
C ARG A 17 -11.12 5.20 -6.18
N LYS A 18 -11.79 5.21 -7.33
CA LYS A 18 -13.23 5.40 -7.36
C LYS A 18 -13.99 4.18 -6.89
N ASN A 19 -13.39 3.01 -7.02
CA ASN A 19 -14.05 1.74 -6.74
C ASN A 19 -13.36 0.96 -5.62
N MET A 20 -12.93 1.67 -4.60
CA MET A 20 -12.26 1.04 -3.47
C MET A 20 -13.19 0.06 -2.77
N THR A 21 -12.62 -1.03 -2.29
CA THR A 21 -13.39 -1.98 -1.49
C THR A 21 -13.79 -1.36 -0.17
N LYS A 22 -14.71 -2.01 0.52
CA LYS A 22 -15.14 -1.57 1.83
C LYS A 22 -13.97 -1.49 2.80
N GLU A 23 -13.10 -2.50 2.78
CA GLU A 23 -11.94 -2.54 3.66
C GLU A 23 -10.93 -1.45 3.31
N GLU A 24 -10.72 -1.20 2.03
CA GLU A 24 -9.83 -0.13 1.60
C GLU A 24 -10.35 1.23 2.07
N ARG A 25 -11.66 1.46 1.92
CA ARG A 25 -12.25 2.72 2.36
C ARG A 25 -12.12 2.89 3.86
N HIS A 26 -12.36 1.82 4.61
CA HIS A 26 -12.26 1.87 6.07
C HIS A 26 -10.86 2.26 6.51
N LEU A 27 -9.84 1.58 5.97
CA LEU A 27 -8.47 1.87 6.35
C LEU A 27 -8.05 3.27 5.92
N TRP A 28 -8.49 3.70 4.75
CA TRP A 28 -8.10 5.00 4.24
C TRP A 28 -8.77 6.15 5.00
N TYR A 29 -10.10 6.15 5.04
CA TYR A 29 -10.83 7.29 5.60
C TYR A 29 -10.77 7.35 7.12
N ASP A 30 -10.68 6.21 7.77
CA ASP A 30 -10.71 6.19 9.23
C ASP A 30 -9.34 6.14 9.87
N PHE A 31 -8.27 6.04 9.07
CA PHE A 31 -6.95 5.98 9.63
C PHE A 31 -5.88 6.65 8.77
N LEU A 32 -5.62 6.12 7.58
CA LEU A 32 -4.44 6.55 6.81
C LEU A 32 -4.53 7.97 6.29
N ARG A 33 -5.71 8.40 5.90
CA ARG A 33 -5.90 9.73 5.35
C ARG A 33 -5.42 10.83 6.30
N ASN A 34 -5.62 10.63 7.59
CA ASN A 34 -5.29 11.63 8.61
C ASN A 34 -4.05 11.26 9.41
N HIS A 35 -3.28 10.30 8.94
CA HIS A 35 -2.08 9.87 9.65
C HIS A 35 -1.03 10.99 9.60
N PRO A 36 -0.25 11.17 10.69
CA PRO A 36 0.82 12.18 10.70
C PRO A 36 1.84 11.99 9.59
N VAL A 37 2.12 10.74 9.24
CA VAL A 37 2.97 10.43 8.09
C VAL A 37 2.05 10.32 6.87
N ARG A 38 2.43 10.99 5.80
CA ARG A 38 1.56 11.06 4.63
C ARG A 38 1.50 9.74 3.89
N PHE A 39 0.28 9.30 3.60
CA PHE A 39 0.01 8.13 2.78
C PHE A 39 -0.74 8.53 1.51
N SER A 40 -0.54 7.75 0.46
CA SER A 40 -1.32 7.82 -0.77
C SER A 40 -2.05 6.50 -0.96
N ARG A 41 -3.14 6.53 -1.71
CA ARG A 41 -3.91 5.31 -2.01
C ARG A 41 -3.84 5.02 -3.49
N GLN A 42 -3.90 3.74 -3.83
CA GLN A 42 -3.83 3.27 -5.21
C GLN A 42 -2.76 4.04 -5.98
N LYS A 43 -1.54 3.86 -5.55
CA LYS A 43 -0.40 4.60 -6.08
C LYS A 43 0.33 3.77 -7.11
N VAL A 44 0.66 4.40 -8.23
CA VAL A 44 1.48 3.77 -9.26
C VAL A 44 2.94 3.83 -8.84
N LEU A 45 3.56 2.66 -8.75
CA LEU A 45 4.98 2.54 -8.45
C LEU A 45 5.59 1.65 -9.53
N GLY A 46 6.19 2.29 -10.52
CA GLY A 46 6.75 1.57 -11.65
C GLY A 46 5.64 0.88 -12.43
N LYS A 47 5.74 -0.44 -12.54
CA LYS A 47 4.76 -1.20 -13.30
C LYS A 47 3.64 -1.78 -12.44
N TYR A 48 3.55 -1.35 -11.18
CA TYR A 48 2.54 -1.86 -10.26
C TYR A 48 1.70 -0.73 -9.70
N ILE A 49 0.50 -1.08 -9.27
CA ILE A 49 -0.34 -0.17 -8.48
C ILE A 49 -0.46 -0.80 -7.11
N VAL A 50 -0.10 -0.04 -6.08
CA VAL A 50 -0.15 -0.54 -4.70
C VAL A 50 -1.33 0.08 -3.98
N ASP A 51 -1.86 -0.62 -2.98
CA ASP A 51 -3.04 -0.14 -2.28
C ASP A 51 -2.75 1.16 -1.51
N PHE A 52 -1.69 1.17 -0.71
CA PHE A 52 -1.32 2.35 0.06
C PHE A 52 0.19 2.49 0.09
N TYR A 53 0.66 3.72 0.09
CA TYR A 53 2.09 4.01 0.00
C TYR A 53 2.45 5.25 0.80
N SER A 54 3.56 5.17 1.53
CA SER A 54 4.16 6.31 2.19
C SER A 54 5.61 6.44 1.74
N ALA A 55 5.92 7.56 1.09
CA ALA A 55 7.29 7.80 0.66
C ALA A 55 8.21 8.04 1.85
N LYS A 56 7.71 8.73 2.86
CA LYS A 56 8.52 9.05 4.03
C LYS A 56 8.90 7.82 4.82
N ALA A 57 7.94 6.93 5.03
CA ALA A 57 8.19 5.69 5.76
C ALA A 57 8.75 4.60 4.86
N LYS A 58 8.81 4.82 3.55
CA LYS A 58 9.24 3.82 2.58
C LYS A 58 8.44 2.53 2.75
N LEU A 59 7.14 2.68 2.84
CA LEU A 59 6.24 1.61 3.21
C LEU A 59 5.12 1.46 2.21
N VAL A 60 4.87 0.21 1.82
CA VAL A 60 3.71 -0.18 1.01
C VAL A 60 2.84 -1.07 1.87
N ILE A 61 1.54 -0.79 1.90
CA ILE A 61 0.55 -1.61 2.59
C ILE A 61 -0.38 -2.20 1.56
N GLU A 62 -0.54 -3.52 1.58
CA GLU A 62 -1.43 -4.24 0.67
C GLU A 62 -2.48 -4.97 1.49
N LEU A 63 -3.74 -4.83 1.10
CA LEU A 63 -4.80 -5.61 1.72
C LEU A 63 -4.90 -6.94 0.99
N ASP A 64 -4.99 -8.00 1.77
CA ASP A 64 -4.85 -9.34 1.25
C ASP A 64 -6.10 -10.17 1.54
N GLY A 65 -6.38 -11.14 0.67
CA GLY A 65 -7.49 -12.04 0.87
C GLY A 65 -8.70 -11.75 0.01
N SER A 66 -8.68 -10.68 -0.75
CA SER A 66 -9.75 -10.40 -1.69
C SER A 66 -9.55 -11.16 -2.97
N GLN A 67 -10.64 -11.39 -3.65
CA GLN A 67 -10.63 -12.04 -4.93
C GLN A 67 -10.42 -11.01 -6.02
N HIS A 68 -9.25 -10.43 -6.06
CA HIS A 68 -8.98 -9.41 -7.04
C HIS A 68 -8.35 -10.01 -8.28
N TYR A 69 -9.00 -9.79 -9.37
CA TYR A 69 -8.47 -10.21 -10.66
C TYR A 69 -8.10 -9.02 -11.51
N GLU A 70 -8.15 -7.82 -10.94
CA GLU A 70 -7.76 -6.65 -11.68
C GLU A 70 -6.29 -6.74 -12.07
N PRO A 71 -5.96 -6.21 -13.22
CA PRO A 71 -4.56 -6.15 -13.64
C PRO A 71 -3.83 -5.06 -12.87
N ARG A 72 -3.33 -5.41 -11.72
CA ARG A 72 -2.56 -4.46 -10.91
C ARG A 72 -1.10 -4.41 -11.33
N GLY A 73 -0.79 -5.02 -12.44
CA GLY A 73 0.55 -5.16 -12.90
C GLY A 73 0.76 -6.60 -13.30
N MET A 74 1.96 -6.95 -13.60
CA MET A 74 2.29 -8.26 -14.12
C MET A 74 3.04 -9.06 -13.07
N GLY A 75 2.96 -10.38 -13.21
CA GLY A 75 3.76 -11.25 -12.37
C GLY A 75 3.06 -11.68 -11.10
N SER A 76 3.74 -12.49 -10.33
CA SER A 76 3.23 -13.03 -9.09
C SER A 76 3.39 -12.01 -7.96
N ASP A 77 2.75 -12.31 -6.82
CA ASP A 77 2.93 -11.50 -5.63
C ASP A 77 4.39 -11.46 -5.19
N GLU A 78 5.10 -12.55 -5.37
CA GLU A 78 6.50 -12.61 -5.00
C GLU A 78 7.35 -11.71 -5.87
N GLU A 79 7.10 -11.72 -7.18
CA GLU A 79 7.81 -10.86 -8.10
C GLU A 79 7.52 -9.40 -7.81
N ARG A 80 6.27 -9.10 -7.51
CA ARG A 80 5.85 -7.76 -7.19
C ARG A 80 6.54 -7.25 -5.93
N THR A 81 6.54 -8.07 -4.88
CA THR A 81 7.18 -7.71 -3.64
C THR A 81 8.68 -7.50 -3.84
N ALA A 82 9.35 -8.41 -4.56
CA ALA A 82 10.77 -8.29 -4.81
C ALA A 82 11.08 -7.02 -5.60
N TYR A 83 10.25 -6.68 -6.57
CA TYR A 83 10.42 -5.46 -7.34
C TYR A 83 10.40 -4.23 -6.44
N LEU A 84 9.42 -4.17 -5.55
CA LEU A 84 9.28 -3.03 -4.66
C LEU A 84 10.41 -2.97 -3.63
N GLN A 85 10.80 -4.11 -3.10
CA GLN A 85 11.88 -4.15 -2.12
C GLN A 85 13.22 -3.72 -2.70
N LYS A 86 13.41 -3.93 -3.98
CA LYS A 86 14.62 -3.51 -4.68
C LYS A 86 14.83 -2.00 -4.58
N TYR A 87 13.76 -1.24 -4.42
CA TYR A 87 13.83 0.20 -4.30
C TYR A 87 13.82 0.67 -2.84
N GLY A 88 14.04 -0.26 -1.93
CA GLY A 88 14.12 0.10 -0.51
C GLY A 88 12.78 0.20 0.18
N LEU A 89 11.72 -0.29 -0.45
CA LEU A 89 10.39 -0.22 0.14
C LEU A 89 10.10 -1.46 0.96
N LYS A 90 9.53 -1.26 2.13
CA LYS A 90 9.01 -2.35 2.93
C LYS A 90 7.57 -2.60 2.51
N VAL A 91 7.23 -3.87 2.30
CA VAL A 91 5.88 -4.25 1.91
C VAL A 91 5.27 -5.05 3.05
N ILE A 92 4.13 -4.59 3.57
CA ILE A 92 3.39 -5.37 4.55
C ILE A 92 2.03 -5.71 3.97
N ARG A 93 1.51 -6.86 4.38
CA ARG A 93 0.21 -7.33 3.96
C ARG A 93 -0.69 -7.44 5.15
N VAL A 94 -1.90 -6.90 5.01
CA VAL A 94 -2.89 -6.90 6.07
C VAL A 94 -4.10 -7.67 5.56
N PRO A 95 -4.53 -8.73 6.25
CA PRO A 95 -5.72 -9.47 5.81
C PRO A 95 -6.95 -8.58 5.83
N ASN A 96 -7.80 -8.70 4.81
CA ASN A 96 -9.03 -7.94 4.78
C ASN A 96 -9.88 -8.16 6.02
N ASN A 97 -9.98 -9.41 6.48
CA ASN A 97 -10.81 -9.68 7.64
C ASN A 97 -10.26 -9.05 8.92
N ALA A 98 -8.95 -8.79 8.98
CA ALA A 98 -8.40 -8.08 10.13
C ALA A 98 -8.88 -6.64 10.15
N VAL A 99 -9.01 -6.01 8.98
CA VAL A 99 -9.52 -4.65 8.90
C VAL A 99 -10.94 -4.58 9.44
N THR A 100 -11.75 -5.60 9.15
CA THR A 100 -13.14 -5.63 9.62
C THR A 100 -13.27 -6.03 11.08
N GLN A 101 -12.47 -6.99 11.52
CA GLN A 101 -12.66 -7.63 12.82
C GLN A 101 -11.73 -7.11 13.89
N ASN A 102 -10.61 -6.51 13.52
CA ASN A 102 -9.63 -6.03 14.49
C ASN A 102 -8.95 -4.77 13.97
N PHE A 103 -9.76 -3.78 13.65
CA PHE A 103 -9.27 -2.55 13.04
C PHE A 103 -8.22 -1.86 13.93
N ARG A 104 -8.48 -1.84 15.23
CA ARG A 104 -7.55 -1.21 16.18
C ARG A 104 -6.18 -1.88 16.12
N GLY A 105 -6.17 -3.21 16.07
CA GLY A 105 -4.91 -3.93 15.99
C GLY A 105 -4.18 -3.65 14.69
N VAL A 106 -4.93 -3.51 13.59
CA VAL A 106 -4.33 -3.15 12.31
C VAL A 106 -3.67 -1.78 12.39
N CYS A 107 -4.37 -0.81 12.96
CA CYS A 107 -3.82 0.54 13.08
C CYS A 107 -2.57 0.55 13.96
N GLU A 108 -2.59 -0.18 15.07
CA GLU A 108 -1.43 -0.27 15.95
C GLU A 108 -0.24 -0.93 15.26
N TYR A 109 -0.51 -1.96 14.47
CA TYR A 109 0.54 -2.62 13.71
C TYR A 109 1.18 -1.67 12.70
N ILE A 110 0.35 -0.94 11.96
CA ILE A 110 0.86 0.00 10.97
C ILE A 110 1.68 1.10 11.67
N ASP A 111 1.19 1.62 12.77
CA ASP A 111 1.93 2.64 13.51
C ASP A 111 3.28 2.12 13.98
N ALA A 112 3.34 0.88 14.44
CA ALA A 112 4.60 0.30 14.88
C ALA A 112 5.59 0.17 13.72
N VAL A 113 5.10 -0.26 12.57
CA VAL A 113 5.95 -0.39 11.38
C VAL A 113 6.46 0.97 10.93
N VAL A 114 5.58 1.98 10.94
CA VAL A 114 5.97 3.34 10.57
C VAL A 114 7.06 3.85 11.50
N LYS A 115 6.88 3.70 12.79
CA LYS A 115 7.88 4.15 13.77
C LYS A 115 9.22 3.46 13.56
N GLN A 116 9.19 2.16 13.33
CA GLN A 116 10.40 1.42 13.10
C GLN A 116 11.11 1.92 11.83
N SER A 117 10.34 2.16 10.79
CA SER A 117 10.92 2.64 9.53
C SER A 117 11.57 4.00 9.68
N LEU A 118 10.91 4.90 10.42
CA LEU A 118 11.42 6.25 10.60
C LEU A 118 12.63 6.32 11.52
N SER A 119 12.79 5.36 12.40
CA SER A 119 13.91 5.37 13.34
C SER A 119 15.14 4.67 12.80
N GLN A 120 15.06 4.04 11.64
CA GLN A 120 16.22 3.38 11.07
C GLN A 120 17.10 4.38 10.34
N PRO A 121 18.42 4.27 10.50
CA PRO A 121 19.30 5.14 9.74
C PRO A 121 19.22 4.81 8.26
N ASP A 122 19.42 5.81 7.44
CA ASP A 122 19.49 5.62 6.01
C ASP A 122 20.75 4.81 5.71
N GLY A 123 20.52 3.67 5.18
CA GLY A 123 21.61 2.76 4.96
C GLY A 123 22.38 2.95 3.74
#